data_edb34ad8f7bcee7ad781cf6dfc3593a4
#
_entry.id   edb34ad8f7bcee7ad781cf6dfc3593a4
#
_cell.length_a   1.000
_cell.length_b   1.000
_cell.length_c   1.000
_cell.angle_alpha   90.00
_cell.angle_beta   90.00
_cell.angle_gamma   90.00
#
_symmetry.space_group_name_H-M   'P 1'
#
loop_
_entity.id
_entity.type
_entity.pdbx_description
1 polymer ?
#
loop_
_entity_poly.entity_id
_entity_poly.type
_entity_poly.pdbx_seq_one_letter_code
_entity_poly.pdbx_strand_id
1 'polypeptide(L)'
;MYSHTGPFLTAYIRLKYRSMGLLSFLFGGSKKQDRIIEALQAGAKIVDVRNPDEFKQGHAKGAVNIPLGNLGKKTAQLQKENQPIILCCRSGARAGNAASILQGVGIKSINAGAWQTVAKLQ
;
A
#
# COMPACT_ATOMS: atom_id res chain seq x y z
N MET A 1 13.17 -20.51 -9.19
CA MET A 1 13.42 -20.08 -8.87
C MET A 1 13.47 -19.65 -7.76
N TYR A 2 13.78 -19.45 -7.24
CA TYR A 2 13.80 -19.13 -6.23
C TYR A 2 13.56 -18.02 -5.91
N SER A 3 13.13 -17.87 -5.12
CA SER A 3 12.64 -16.60 -4.82
C SER A 3 13.68 -15.78 -4.09
N HIS A 4 13.99 -14.66 -4.65
CA HIS A 4 14.92 -13.73 -4.06
C HIS A 4 14.32 -13.03 -2.85
N THR A 5 13.04 -13.26 -2.58
CA THR A 5 12.31 -12.64 -1.50
C THR A 5 12.14 -13.58 -0.32
N GLY A 6 13.13 -14.43 -0.08
CA GLY A 6 13.10 -15.34 1.04
C GLY A 6 13.07 -14.60 2.39
N PRO A 7 12.87 -15.35 3.49
CA PRO A 7 12.72 -14.76 4.82
C PRO A 7 13.87 -13.83 5.21
N PHE A 8 15.05 -14.12 4.75
CA PHE A 8 16.24 -13.30 5.07
C PHE A 8 16.15 -11.90 4.46
N LEU A 9 15.73 -11.81 3.20
CA LEU A 9 15.59 -10.52 2.55
C LEU A 9 14.50 -9.70 3.21
N THR A 10 13.38 -10.31 3.54
CA THR A 10 12.28 -9.64 4.22
C THR A 10 12.73 -9.14 5.60
N ALA A 11 13.46 -9.96 6.36
CA ALA A 11 13.96 -9.57 7.66
C ALA A 11 14.97 -8.43 7.56
N TYR A 12 15.86 -8.47 6.56
CA TYR A 12 16.82 -7.42 6.31
C TYR A 12 16.12 -6.09 6.00
N ILE A 13 15.16 -6.12 5.12
CA ILE A 13 14.38 -4.93 4.75
C ILE A 13 13.67 -4.37 5.97
N ARG A 14 13.04 -5.22 6.79
CA ARG A 14 12.37 -4.79 8.01
C ARG A 14 13.32 -4.10 8.97
N LEU A 15 14.50 -4.68 9.19
CA LEU A 15 15.50 -4.10 10.08
C LEU A 15 15.97 -2.76 9.57
N LYS A 16 16.26 -2.66 8.28
CA LYS A 16 16.73 -1.42 7.67
C LYS A 16 15.71 -0.31 7.82
N TYR A 17 14.45 -0.60 7.53
CA TYR A 17 13.39 0.40 7.60
C TYR A 17 12.92 0.67 9.02
N ARG A 18 13.07 -0.29 9.89
CA ARG A 18 12.85 -0.08 11.32
C ARG A 18 13.78 1.01 11.85
N SER A 19 15.03 0.99 11.43
CA SER A 19 16.00 2.03 11.80
C SER A 19 15.58 3.39 11.21
N MET A 20 15.10 3.41 9.97
CA MET A 20 14.62 4.64 9.35
C MET A 20 13.36 5.16 10.05
N GLY A 21 12.44 4.27 10.42
CA GLY A 21 11.27 4.63 11.18
C GLY A 21 11.62 5.24 12.53
N LEU A 22 12.63 4.71 13.19
CA LEU A 22 13.11 5.25 14.45
C LEU A 22 13.69 6.64 14.26
N LEU A 23 14.48 6.86 13.21
CA LEU A 23 15.01 8.17 12.87
C LEU A 23 13.89 9.16 12.59
N SER A 24 12.90 8.74 11.83
CA SER A 24 11.73 9.55 11.53
C SER A 24 10.99 9.96 12.78
N PHE A 25 10.84 9.06 13.73
CA PHE A 25 10.24 9.34 15.02
C PHE A 25 11.03 10.41 15.77
N LEU A 26 12.36 10.28 15.78
CA LEU A 26 13.23 11.23 16.49
C LEU A 26 13.23 12.61 15.83
N PHE A 27 13.05 12.67 14.52
CA PHE A 27 13.11 13.93 13.77
C PHE A 27 11.75 14.42 13.29
N GLY A 28 10.66 13.87 13.79
CA GLY A 28 9.32 14.40 13.57
C GLY A 28 8.54 13.82 12.42
N GLY A 29 8.94 12.66 11.87
CA GLY A 29 8.15 11.99 10.83
C GLY A 29 6.86 11.40 11.40
N SER A 30 5.79 11.30 10.58
CA SER A 30 4.55 10.71 11.02
C SER A 30 4.62 9.18 10.95
N LYS A 31 3.98 8.50 11.89
CA LYS A 31 3.91 7.05 11.92
C LYS A 31 3.24 6.49 10.67
N LYS A 32 2.24 7.18 10.16
CA LYS A 32 1.53 6.77 8.95
C LYS A 32 2.46 6.79 7.73
N GLN A 33 3.24 7.86 7.58
CA GLN A 33 4.21 7.94 6.50
C GLN A 33 5.26 6.85 6.59
N ASP A 34 5.74 6.58 7.80
CA ASP A 34 6.72 5.52 8.03
C ASP A 34 6.18 4.16 7.60
N ARG A 35 4.92 3.88 7.93
CA ARG A 35 4.28 2.63 7.55
C ARG A 35 4.13 2.50 6.04
N ILE A 36 3.79 3.59 5.36
CA ILE A 36 3.70 3.60 3.89
C ILE A 36 5.08 3.33 3.28
N ILE A 37 6.10 4.02 3.79
CA ILE A 37 7.47 3.85 3.31
C ILE A 37 7.91 2.40 3.50
N GLU A 38 7.71 1.83 4.69
CA GLU A 38 8.06 0.43 4.97
C GLU A 38 7.36 -0.51 4.00
N ALA A 39 6.08 -0.28 3.76
CA ALA A 39 5.30 -1.13 2.85
C ALA A 39 5.82 -1.01 1.41
N LEU A 40 6.11 0.20 0.95
CA LEU A 40 6.69 0.42 -0.39
C LEU A 40 8.00 -0.34 -0.54
N GLN A 41 8.83 -0.29 0.48
CA GLN A 41 10.12 -0.95 0.46
C GLN A 41 10.00 -2.47 0.52
N ALA A 42 8.93 -2.96 1.13
CA ALA A 42 8.64 -4.39 1.18
C ALA A 42 7.96 -4.89 -0.10
N GLY A 43 7.80 -4.04 -1.12
CA GLY A 43 7.19 -4.44 -2.38
C GLY A 43 5.68 -4.45 -2.35
N ALA A 44 5.06 -3.58 -1.57
CA ALA A 44 3.61 -3.52 -1.48
C ALA A 44 2.97 -3.22 -2.84
N LYS A 45 1.81 -3.80 -3.04
CA LYS A 45 0.97 -3.48 -4.19
C LYS A 45 0.20 -2.21 -3.88
N ILE A 46 0.32 -1.23 -4.76
CA ILE A 46 -0.42 0.03 -4.63
C ILE A 46 -1.72 -0.13 -5.40
N VAL A 47 -2.85 -0.03 -4.71
CA VAL A 47 -4.17 -0.18 -5.31
C VAL A 47 -4.90 1.16 -5.20
N ASP A 48 -5.13 1.77 -6.34
CA ASP A 48 -5.88 3.02 -6.45
C ASP A 48 -7.33 2.66 -6.73
N VAL A 49 -8.21 3.01 -5.78
CA VAL A 49 -9.62 2.62 -5.84
C VAL A 49 -10.51 3.69 -6.44
N ARG A 50 -9.91 4.67 -7.13
CA ARG A 50 -10.65 5.70 -7.85
C ARG A 50 -11.24 5.14 -9.14
N ASN A 51 -12.07 5.97 -9.78
CA ASN A 51 -12.60 5.64 -11.10
C ASN A 51 -11.49 5.66 -12.15
N PRO A 52 -11.64 4.91 -13.26
CA PRO A 52 -10.60 4.86 -14.29
C PRO A 52 -10.23 6.21 -14.88
N ASP A 53 -11.20 7.11 -15.03
CA ASP A 53 -10.93 8.46 -15.58
C ASP A 53 -10.03 9.28 -14.66
N GLU A 54 -10.26 9.17 -13.35
CA GLU A 54 -9.40 9.84 -12.36
C GLU A 54 -7.99 9.26 -12.41
N PHE A 55 -7.90 7.94 -12.50
CA PHE A 55 -6.61 7.25 -12.54
C PHE A 55 -5.79 7.66 -13.76
N LYS A 56 -6.43 7.80 -14.92
CA LYS A 56 -5.76 8.21 -16.16
C LYS A 56 -5.19 9.62 -16.08
N GLN A 57 -5.80 10.49 -15.28
CA GLN A 57 -5.34 11.86 -15.13
C GLN A 57 -4.05 11.97 -14.31
N GLY A 58 -3.71 10.94 -13.59
CA GLY A 58 -2.50 10.88 -12.78
C GLY A 58 -2.66 9.85 -11.68
N HIS A 59 -1.58 9.15 -11.37
CA HIS A 59 -1.59 8.12 -10.33
C HIS A 59 -0.17 7.87 -9.83
N ALA A 60 -0.04 7.21 -8.71
CA ALA A 60 1.25 6.86 -8.16
C ALA A 60 1.96 5.85 -9.07
N LYS A 61 3.27 5.94 -9.15
CA LYS A 61 4.07 5.04 -9.98
C LYS A 61 3.85 3.59 -9.56
N GLY A 62 3.55 2.75 -10.54
CA GLY A 62 3.34 1.32 -10.29
C GLY A 62 1.98 0.98 -9.71
N ALA A 63 1.11 1.96 -9.47
CA ALA A 63 -0.22 1.68 -8.94
C ALA A 63 -1.08 0.95 -9.97
N VAL A 64 -1.93 0.05 -9.47
CA VAL A 64 -2.97 -0.57 -10.29
C VAL A 64 -4.30 0.05 -9.92
N ASN A 65 -5.17 0.19 -10.91
CA ASN A 65 -6.49 0.75 -10.69
C ASN A 65 -7.50 -0.39 -10.50
N ILE A 66 -8.03 -0.46 -9.29
CA ILE A 66 -9.16 -1.35 -8.98
C ILE A 66 -10.24 -0.47 -8.37
N PRO A 67 -11.19 0.03 -9.18
CA PRO A 67 -12.24 0.87 -8.62
C PRO A 67 -12.95 0.20 -7.45
N LEU A 68 -13.36 1.00 -6.49
CA LEU A 68 -13.95 0.49 -5.25
C LEU A 68 -15.06 -0.54 -5.51
N GLY A 69 -15.93 -0.27 -6.49
CA GLY A 69 -17.03 -1.16 -6.82
C GLY A 69 -16.60 -2.53 -7.37
N ASN A 70 -15.37 -2.63 -7.84
CA ASN A 70 -14.83 -3.87 -8.40
C ASN A 70 -13.93 -4.62 -7.41
N LEU A 71 -13.64 -4.02 -6.27
CA LEU A 71 -12.65 -4.59 -5.35
C LEU A 71 -13.06 -5.96 -4.82
N GLY A 72 -14.33 -6.13 -4.52
CA GLY A 72 -14.84 -7.40 -4.02
C GLY A 72 -14.57 -8.58 -4.94
N LYS A 73 -14.56 -8.33 -6.25
CA LYS A 73 -14.29 -9.36 -7.25
C LYS A 73 -12.80 -9.72 -7.34
N LYS A 74 -11.94 -8.89 -6.78
CA LYS A 74 -10.49 -9.06 -6.85
C LYS A 74 -9.88 -9.62 -5.57
N THR A 75 -10.67 -9.81 -4.54
CA THR A 75 -10.14 -10.22 -3.24
C THR A 75 -9.44 -11.57 -3.28
N ALA A 76 -9.98 -12.54 -4.03
CA ALA A 76 -9.36 -13.84 -4.13
C ALA A 76 -7.96 -13.75 -4.75
N GLN A 77 -7.81 -12.92 -5.79
CA GLN A 77 -6.52 -12.71 -6.44
C GLN A 77 -5.54 -12.02 -5.48
N LEU A 78 -6.01 -11.00 -4.77
CA LEU A 78 -5.17 -10.27 -3.81
C LEU A 78 -4.70 -11.18 -2.67
N GLN A 79 -5.56 -12.06 -2.18
CA GLN A 79 -5.19 -13.06 -1.18
C GLN A 79 -4.09 -13.98 -1.72
N LYS A 80 -4.25 -14.42 -2.95
CA LYS A 80 -3.31 -15.34 -3.59
C LYS A 80 -1.93 -14.68 -3.78
N GLU A 81 -1.91 -13.42 -4.15
CA GLU A 81 -0.66 -12.66 -4.30
C GLU A 81 0.06 -12.47 -2.97
N ASN A 82 -0.69 -12.38 -1.89
CA ASN A 82 -0.16 -12.30 -0.53
C ASN A 82 0.88 -11.18 -0.35
N GLN A 83 0.65 -10.04 -0.96
CA GLN A 83 1.51 -8.86 -0.84
C GLN A 83 0.91 -7.86 0.15
N PRO A 84 1.75 -7.07 0.83
CA PRO A 84 1.22 -5.90 1.54
C PRO A 84 0.49 -5.00 0.55
N ILE A 85 -0.60 -4.39 0.98
CA ILE A 85 -1.43 -3.54 0.11
C ILE A 85 -1.48 -2.13 0.66
N ILE A 86 -1.19 -1.17 -0.21
CA ILE A 86 -1.38 0.25 0.05
C ILE A 86 -2.58 0.69 -0.77
N LEU A 87 -3.59 1.22 -0.09
CA LEU A 87 -4.80 1.72 -0.74
C LEU A 87 -4.74 3.24 -0.82
N CYS A 88 -5.14 3.79 -1.94
CA CYS A 88 -5.25 5.24 -2.09
C CYS A 88 -6.45 5.60 -2.96
N CYS A 89 -6.86 6.85 -2.81
CA CYS A 89 -7.91 7.43 -3.61
C CYS A 89 -7.66 8.94 -3.70
N ARG A 90 -8.69 9.77 -3.78
CA ARG A 90 -8.52 11.21 -3.84
C ARG A 90 -8.20 11.79 -2.45
N SER A 91 -8.91 11.36 -1.41
CA SER A 91 -8.80 11.95 -0.08
C SER A 91 -8.78 10.93 1.07
N GLY A 92 -8.98 9.65 0.77
CA GLY A 92 -8.94 8.60 1.78
C GLY A 92 -10.29 7.95 2.10
N ALA A 93 -11.41 8.56 1.69
CA ALA A 93 -12.74 8.01 2.02
C ALA A 93 -12.99 6.68 1.31
N ARG A 94 -12.79 6.62 0.00
CA ARG A 94 -12.95 5.37 -0.77
C ARG A 94 -11.91 4.33 -0.34
N ALA A 95 -10.69 4.77 -0.09
CA ALA A 95 -9.64 3.88 0.39
C ALA A 95 -9.98 3.30 1.77
N GLY A 96 -10.66 4.08 2.63
CA GLY A 96 -11.15 3.59 3.91
C GLY A 96 -12.20 2.48 3.75
N ASN A 97 -13.14 2.67 2.83
CA ASN A 97 -14.13 1.66 2.51
C ASN A 97 -13.47 0.40 1.95
N ALA A 98 -12.48 0.61 1.07
CA ALA A 98 -11.71 -0.50 0.51
C ALA A 98 -10.99 -1.30 1.60
N ALA A 99 -10.39 -0.60 2.57
CA ALA A 99 -9.72 -1.26 3.69
C ALA A 99 -10.69 -2.14 4.48
N SER A 100 -11.91 -1.66 4.68
CA SER A 100 -12.94 -2.44 5.37
C SER A 100 -13.33 -3.70 4.58
N ILE A 101 -13.47 -3.58 3.26
CA ILE A 101 -13.78 -4.73 2.41
C ILE A 101 -12.66 -5.78 2.52
N LEU A 102 -11.41 -5.34 2.43
CA LEU A 102 -10.27 -6.26 2.51
C LEU A 102 -10.16 -6.89 3.89
N GLN A 103 -10.39 -6.11 4.95
CA GLN A 103 -10.36 -6.63 6.31
C GLN A 103 -11.42 -7.71 6.50
N GLY A 104 -12.58 -7.56 5.88
CA GLY A 104 -13.67 -8.54 5.95
C GLY A 104 -13.29 -9.90 5.38
N VAL A 105 -12.28 -9.97 4.52
CA VAL A 105 -11.77 -11.23 3.96
C VAL A 105 -10.35 -11.55 4.45
N GLY A 106 -9.93 -10.90 5.55
CA GLY A 106 -8.66 -11.22 6.20
C GLY A 106 -7.43 -10.62 5.53
N ILE A 107 -7.59 -9.64 4.66
CA ILE A 107 -6.46 -8.98 4.00
C ILE A 107 -6.14 -7.68 4.75
N LYS A 108 -4.89 -7.53 5.17
CA LYS A 108 -4.42 -6.31 5.80
C LYS A 108 -4.01 -5.30 4.73
N SER A 109 -4.30 -4.03 5.00
CA SER A 109 -3.96 -2.96 4.08
C SER A 109 -3.68 -1.68 4.85
N ILE A 110 -3.09 -0.71 4.15
CA ILE A 110 -2.83 0.62 4.68
C ILE A 110 -3.64 1.60 3.85
N ASN A 111 -4.49 2.40 4.49
CA ASN A 111 -5.15 3.50 3.82
C ASN A 111 -4.19 4.68 3.79
N ALA A 112 -3.58 4.93 2.64
CA ALA A 112 -2.61 6.01 2.48
C ALA A 112 -3.27 7.38 2.22
N GLY A 113 -4.58 7.42 2.05
CA GLY A 113 -5.29 8.65 1.76
C GLY A 113 -5.21 9.03 0.29
N ALA A 114 -4.72 10.24 0.03
CA ALA A 114 -4.57 10.73 -1.33
C ALA A 114 -3.45 9.99 -2.07
N TRP A 115 -3.66 9.71 -3.34
CA TRP A 115 -2.65 9.04 -4.15
C TRP A 115 -1.35 9.85 -4.26
N GLN A 116 -1.46 11.18 -4.18
CA GLN A 116 -0.29 12.05 -4.20
C GLN A 116 0.63 11.81 -3.00
N THR A 117 0.07 11.43 -1.87
CA THR A 117 0.86 11.08 -0.69
C THR A 117 1.77 9.89 -1.01
N VAL A 118 1.22 8.86 -1.65
CA VAL A 118 2.02 7.70 -2.07
C VAL A 118 3.09 8.13 -3.07
N ALA A 119 2.70 8.91 -4.08
CA ALA A 119 3.61 9.37 -5.12
C ALA A 119 4.79 10.14 -4.55
N LYS A 120 4.56 10.99 -3.53
CA LYS A 120 5.62 11.75 -2.89
C LYS A 120 6.60 10.90 -2.11
N LEU A 121 6.15 9.76 -1.61
CA LEU A 121 6.98 8.86 -0.81
C LEU A 121 7.73 7.83 -1.64
N GLN A 122 7.46 7.81 -2.92
CA GLN A 122 8.20 6.98 -3.85
C GLN A 122 9.51 7.69 -4.23
#